data_3cf5d3bd381570ff22b3c09157f17d18
#
_entry.id   3cf5d3bd381570ff22b3c09157f17d18
#
_cell.length_a   1.000
_cell.length_b   1.000
_cell.length_c   1.000
_cell.angle_alpha   90.00
_cell.angle_beta   90.00
_cell.angle_gamma   90.00
#
_symmetry.space_group_name_H-M   'P 1'
#
loop_
_entity.id
_entity.type
_entity.pdbx_description
1 polymer ?
#
loop_
_entity_poly.entity_id
_entity_poly.type
_entity_poly.pdbx_seq_one_letter_code
_entity_poly.pdbx_strand_id
1 'polypeptide(L)'
;MRALAGLICGLVLMQAHAQEQVRLYAAGSLRAALDEVAAAFTEAKVQAVYGASGLLRERIAKGEAAEVFASANMDHPRSLEKAGRAGPVRLFARNRLCALAAPDMRVNEENLLDRMLDPALKLGTSTPKADPSGDYAWELFEKAERLRPGSFQRLSQKALQLVGGPDSPQAPPGRTVYGMLLAERKADIFLTYCTAALQARQENAALGIVEVPTALAVGADYGLTVIKGAKPQAERLAQFILSREGQDILAKHGFTPGEPQ
;
A
#
# COMPACT_ATOMS: atom_id res chain seq x y z
N MET A 1 47.80 52.93 37.32
CA MET A 1 47.38 52.50 36.02
C MET A 1 46.85 51.06 36.16
N ARG A 2 45.53 50.87 36.13
CA ARG A 2 44.89 49.57 36.22
C ARG A 2 44.27 49.25 34.84
N ALA A 3 44.79 48.23 34.17
CA ALA A 3 44.26 47.75 32.92
C ALA A 3 43.07 46.80 33.15
N LEU A 4 41.87 47.16 32.65
CA LEU A 4 40.71 46.30 32.60
C LEU A 4 40.83 45.43 31.36
N ALA A 5 40.98 44.12 31.54
CA ALA A 5 40.89 43.13 30.46
C ALA A 5 39.40 42.77 30.32
N GLY A 6 38.78 43.20 29.21
CA GLY A 6 37.39 42.84 28.87
C GLY A 6 37.36 41.45 28.25
N LEU A 7 36.67 40.50 28.90
CA LEU A 7 36.41 39.14 28.41
C LEU A 7 35.15 39.21 27.48
N ILE A 8 35.38 39.16 26.17
CA ILE A 8 34.33 38.99 25.17
C ILE A 8 33.90 37.52 25.14
N CYS A 9 32.78 37.22 25.78
CA CYS A 9 32.17 35.87 25.73
C CYS A 9 31.36 35.79 24.41
N GLY A 10 31.91 35.16 23.40
CA GLY A 10 31.22 34.89 22.13
C GLY A 10 30.11 33.87 22.30
N LEU A 11 28.85 34.30 22.30
CA LEU A 11 27.69 33.40 22.20
C LEU A 11 27.68 32.77 20.79
N VAL A 12 28.07 31.49 20.70
CA VAL A 12 27.83 30.66 19.53
C VAL A 12 26.34 30.28 19.55
N LEU A 13 25.51 30.98 18.79
CA LEU A 13 24.12 30.58 18.52
C LEU A 13 24.16 29.29 17.68
N MET A 14 23.98 28.15 18.32
CA MET A 14 23.64 26.91 17.64
C MET A 14 22.25 27.12 17.02
N GLN A 15 22.21 27.41 15.72
CA GLN A 15 20.98 27.34 14.95
C GLN A 15 20.57 25.86 14.88
N ALA A 16 19.60 25.45 15.69
CA ALA A 16 18.90 24.20 15.52
C ALA A 16 18.20 24.24 14.14
N HIS A 17 18.81 23.65 13.13
CA HIS A 17 18.14 23.43 11.86
C HIS A 17 16.97 22.48 12.15
N ALA A 18 15.75 23.01 12.17
CA ALA A 18 14.55 22.16 12.16
C ALA A 18 14.67 21.21 10.96
N GLN A 19 14.79 19.92 11.22
CA GLN A 19 14.89 18.91 10.18
C GLN A 19 13.67 19.07 9.26
N GLU A 20 13.91 19.30 7.98
CA GLU A 20 12.84 19.44 7.00
C GLU A 20 11.95 18.20 6.98
N GLN A 21 10.66 18.40 6.75
CA GLN A 21 9.67 17.30 6.74
C GLN A 21 9.11 17.13 5.35
N VAL A 22 8.92 15.86 4.95
CA VAL A 22 8.25 15.45 3.70
C VAL A 22 7.01 14.64 4.04
N ARG A 23 5.87 15.04 3.48
CA ARG A 23 4.59 14.33 3.63
C ARG A 23 4.41 13.29 2.55
N LEU A 24 4.52 12.03 2.93
CA LEU A 24 4.32 10.87 2.07
C LEU A 24 2.91 10.33 2.24
N TYR A 25 2.10 10.35 1.18
CA TYR A 25 0.80 9.67 1.13
C TYR A 25 0.98 8.35 0.40
N ALA A 26 0.67 7.22 1.04
CA ALA A 26 0.98 5.92 0.48
C ALA A 26 -0.13 4.87 0.71
N ALA A 27 -0.25 3.95 -0.23
CA ALA A 27 -1.14 2.80 -0.09
C ALA A 27 -0.88 2.03 1.21
N GLY A 28 -1.93 1.55 1.85
CA GLY A 28 -1.85 0.81 3.12
C GLY A 28 -0.94 -0.42 3.04
N SER A 29 -0.92 -1.11 1.90
CA SER A 29 -0.05 -2.27 1.62
C SER A 29 1.45 -1.94 1.65
N LEU A 30 1.84 -0.67 1.48
CA LEU A 30 3.22 -0.20 1.47
C LEU A 30 3.74 0.13 2.87
N ARG A 31 2.89 0.17 3.90
CA ARG A 31 3.24 0.68 5.24
C ARG A 31 4.56 0.12 5.76
N ALA A 32 4.66 -1.20 5.88
CA ALA A 32 5.85 -1.82 6.48
C ALA A 32 7.14 -1.51 5.70
N ALA A 33 7.07 -1.53 4.37
CA ALA A 33 8.21 -1.23 3.51
C ALA A 33 8.59 0.26 3.56
N LEU A 34 7.61 1.16 3.46
CA LEU A 34 7.88 2.60 3.43
C LEU A 34 8.18 3.19 4.81
N ASP A 35 7.78 2.56 5.91
CA ASP A 35 8.26 2.90 7.25
C ASP A 35 9.76 2.59 7.39
N GLU A 36 10.24 1.46 6.83
CA GLU A 36 11.67 1.12 6.78
C GLU A 36 12.45 2.06 5.83
N VAL A 37 11.90 2.38 4.66
CA VAL A 37 12.44 3.41 3.75
C VAL A 37 12.55 4.77 4.46
N ALA A 38 11.50 5.18 5.17
CA ALA A 38 11.48 6.46 5.90
C ALA A 38 12.54 6.51 7.01
N ALA A 39 12.81 5.38 7.66
CA ALA A 39 13.86 5.27 8.67
C ALA A 39 15.28 5.31 8.07
N ALA A 40 15.45 4.80 6.84
CA ALA A 40 16.72 4.82 6.12
C ALA A 40 17.00 6.18 5.44
N PHE A 41 15.95 6.95 5.11
CA PHE A 41 16.07 8.25 4.47
C PHE A 41 16.48 9.34 5.48
N THR A 42 17.72 9.84 5.38
CA THR A 42 18.29 10.76 6.38
C THR A 42 18.17 12.24 6.03
N GLU A 43 17.80 12.59 4.78
CA GLU A 43 17.82 13.98 4.29
C GLU A 43 16.63 14.83 4.79
N ALA A 44 15.54 14.18 5.22
CA ALA A 44 14.38 14.83 5.83
C ALA A 44 13.60 13.84 6.70
N LYS A 45 12.80 14.36 7.64
CA LYS A 45 11.84 13.54 8.38
C LYS A 45 10.65 13.21 7.50
N VAL A 46 10.34 11.93 7.28
CA VAL A 46 9.16 11.51 6.53
C VAL A 46 7.95 11.43 7.46
N GLN A 47 6.88 12.13 7.10
CA GLN A 47 5.56 11.99 7.72
C GLN A 47 4.66 11.18 6.78
N ALA A 48 4.51 9.89 7.07
CA ALA A 48 3.71 9.01 6.24
C ALA A 48 2.24 8.98 6.68
N VAL A 49 1.34 9.05 5.68
CA VAL A 49 -0.10 8.85 5.82
C VAL A 49 -0.48 7.65 4.94
N TYR A 50 -0.96 6.59 5.58
CA TYR A 50 -1.32 5.37 4.88
C TYR A 50 -2.83 5.19 4.78
N GLY A 51 -3.30 4.73 3.63
CA GLY A 51 -4.71 4.48 3.39
C GLY A 51 -5.00 3.87 2.02
N ALA A 52 -6.27 3.72 1.70
CA ALA A 52 -6.71 3.30 0.37
C ALA A 52 -6.33 4.36 -0.67
N SER A 53 -5.67 3.94 -1.75
CA SER A 53 -5.07 4.87 -2.73
C SER A 53 -6.08 5.80 -3.38
N GLY A 54 -7.31 5.34 -3.65
CA GLY A 54 -8.37 6.17 -4.21
C GLY A 54 -8.80 7.28 -3.25
N LEU A 55 -8.95 6.96 -1.96
CA LEU A 55 -9.30 7.96 -0.93
C LEU A 55 -8.17 8.97 -0.72
N LEU A 56 -6.91 8.52 -0.73
CA LEU A 56 -5.75 9.43 -0.65
C LEU A 56 -5.67 10.35 -1.87
N ARG A 57 -5.91 9.81 -3.08
CA ARG A 57 -5.96 10.60 -4.31
C ARG A 57 -7.05 11.68 -4.23
N GLU A 58 -8.23 11.37 -3.68
CA GLU A 58 -9.31 12.35 -3.49
C GLU A 58 -8.92 13.47 -2.52
N ARG A 59 -8.28 13.14 -1.40
CA ARG A 59 -7.77 14.10 -0.43
C ARG A 59 -6.76 15.05 -1.07
N ILE A 60 -5.80 14.50 -1.84
CA ILE A 60 -4.81 15.29 -2.60
C ILE A 60 -5.52 16.19 -3.64
N ALA A 61 -6.49 15.65 -4.37
CA ALA A 61 -7.25 16.42 -5.35
C ALA A 61 -8.07 17.55 -4.73
N LYS A 62 -8.48 17.42 -3.46
CA LYS A 62 -9.15 18.48 -2.66
C LYS A 62 -8.17 19.47 -2.04
N GLY A 63 -6.86 19.33 -2.26
CA GLY A 63 -5.84 20.29 -1.81
C GLY A 63 -5.18 19.93 -0.49
N GLU A 64 -5.36 18.70 0.03
CA GLU A 64 -4.61 18.28 1.20
C GLU A 64 -3.12 18.21 0.89
N ALA A 65 -2.32 18.70 1.82
CA ALA A 65 -0.89 18.91 1.60
C ALA A 65 -0.12 17.58 1.65
N ALA A 66 -0.07 16.87 0.53
CA ALA A 66 0.87 15.77 0.26
C ALA A 66 2.03 16.30 -0.57
N GLU A 67 3.19 15.65 -0.50
CA GLU A 67 4.37 15.99 -1.29
C GLU A 67 4.83 14.83 -2.17
N VAL A 68 4.70 13.58 -1.68
CA VAL A 68 4.92 12.35 -2.45
C VAL A 68 3.68 11.49 -2.36
N PHE A 69 3.26 10.90 -3.47
CA PHE A 69 2.15 9.96 -3.52
C PHE A 69 2.60 8.63 -4.10
N ALA A 70 2.50 7.56 -3.30
CA ALA A 70 2.81 6.18 -3.63
C ALA A 70 1.52 5.33 -3.64
N SER A 71 1.01 5.03 -4.82
CA SER A 71 -0.27 4.35 -5.04
C SER A 71 -0.10 2.87 -5.36
N ALA A 72 -1.06 2.04 -4.95
CA ALA A 72 -1.14 0.63 -5.30
C ALA A 72 -1.66 0.37 -6.73
N ASN A 73 -1.80 1.40 -7.56
CA ASN A 73 -2.01 1.32 -8.99
C ASN A 73 -1.36 2.52 -9.70
N MET A 74 -1.32 2.48 -11.02
CA MET A 74 -0.80 3.58 -11.85
C MET A 74 -1.86 4.66 -12.13
N ASP A 75 -3.15 4.34 -12.05
CA ASP A 75 -4.23 5.22 -12.53
C ASP A 75 -4.47 6.42 -11.60
N HIS A 76 -4.42 6.21 -10.29
CA HIS A 76 -4.61 7.29 -9.34
C HIS A 76 -3.54 8.39 -9.46
N PRO A 77 -2.21 8.08 -9.47
CA PRO A 77 -1.21 9.13 -9.67
C PRO A 77 -1.28 9.73 -11.09
N ARG A 78 -1.56 8.95 -12.15
CA ARG A 78 -1.77 9.46 -13.51
C ARG A 78 -2.94 10.44 -13.59
N SER A 79 -4.01 10.21 -12.82
CA SER A 79 -5.13 11.15 -12.77
C SER A 79 -4.74 12.51 -12.18
N LEU A 80 -3.87 12.53 -11.17
CA LEU A 80 -3.30 13.77 -10.61
C LEU A 80 -2.32 14.46 -11.57
N GLU A 81 -1.49 13.70 -12.26
CA GLU A 81 -0.60 14.20 -13.32
C GLU A 81 -1.40 14.86 -14.44
N LYS A 82 -2.43 14.17 -14.96
CA LYS A 82 -3.33 14.69 -16.01
C LYS A 82 -4.06 15.96 -15.58
N ALA A 83 -4.45 16.05 -14.30
CA ALA A 83 -5.05 17.23 -13.70
C ALA A 83 -4.05 18.38 -13.43
N GLY A 84 -2.77 18.19 -13.78
CA GLY A 84 -1.73 19.17 -13.57
C GLY A 84 -1.31 19.37 -12.10
N ARG A 85 -1.67 18.44 -11.19
CA ARG A 85 -1.40 18.51 -9.75
C ARG A 85 -0.14 17.74 -9.34
N ALA A 86 0.35 16.83 -10.16
CA ALA A 86 1.54 16.03 -9.90
C ALA A 86 2.53 16.08 -11.06
N GLY A 87 3.76 15.67 -10.81
CA GLY A 87 4.80 15.41 -11.82
C GLY A 87 4.61 14.04 -12.49
N PRO A 88 5.60 13.62 -13.31
CA PRO A 88 5.56 12.33 -14.01
C PRO A 88 5.36 11.16 -13.05
N VAL A 89 4.56 10.18 -13.49
CA VAL A 89 4.33 8.96 -12.74
C VAL A 89 5.38 7.91 -13.09
N ARG A 90 6.01 7.35 -12.06
CA ARG A 90 7.02 6.29 -12.17
C ARG A 90 6.50 4.99 -11.61
N LEU A 91 6.67 3.88 -12.33
CA LEU A 91 6.46 2.53 -11.81
C LEU A 91 7.59 2.21 -10.84
N PHE A 92 7.28 1.94 -9.56
CA PHE A 92 8.32 1.74 -8.56
C PHE A 92 8.29 0.37 -7.88
N ALA A 93 7.15 -0.32 -7.93
CA ALA A 93 6.99 -1.64 -7.35
C ALA A 93 5.89 -2.41 -8.06
N ARG A 94 5.93 -3.74 -7.97
CA ARG A 94 4.86 -4.63 -8.40
C ARG A 94 4.45 -5.56 -7.26
N ASN A 95 3.18 -5.95 -7.29
CA ASN A 95 2.59 -6.90 -6.37
C ASN A 95 1.62 -7.81 -7.15
N ARG A 96 0.98 -8.75 -6.47
CA ARG A 96 -0.06 -9.60 -7.02
C ARG A 96 -1.09 -9.93 -5.95
N LEU A 97 -2.26 -10.38 -6.37
CA LEU A 97 -3.25 -10.92 -5.44
C LEU A 97 -2.91 -12.34 -5.02
N CYS A 98 -3.19 -12.62 -3.75
CA CYS A 98 -3.27 -13.93 -3.14
C CYS A 98 -4.63 -14.10 -2.46
N ALA A 99 -5.03 -15.35 -2.24
CA ALA A 99 -6.12 -15.65 -1.32
C ALA A 99 -5.54 -15.98 0.06
N LEU A 100 -5.93 -15.22 1.07
CA LEU A 100 -5.63 -15.48 2.47
C LEU A 100 -6.82 -16.25 3.05
N ALA A 101 -6.58 -17.44 3.58
CA ALA A 101 -7.62 -18.34 4.08
C ALA A 101 -7.53 -18.53 5.59
N ALA A 102 -8.70 -18.64 6.24
CA ALA A 102 -8.80 -19.00 7.65
C ALA A 102 -8.20 -20.40 7.92
N PRO A 103 -7.72 -20.69 9.15
CA PRO A 103 -6.93 -21.90 9.41
C PRO A 103 -7.62 -23.23 9.11
N ASP A 104 -8.94 -23.27 9.19
CA ASP A 104 -9.78 -24.47 8.96
C ASP A 104 -10.22 -24.61 7.49
N MET A 105 -9.84 -23.68 6.62
CA MET A 105 -10.22 -23.70 5.22
C MET A 105 -9.27 -24.61 4.41
N ARG A 106 -9.84 -25.61 3.75
CA ARG A 106 -9.09 -26.43 2.78
C ARG A 106 -9.17 -25.77 1.41
N VAL A 107 -8.28 -24.81 1.19
CA VAL A 107 -8.16 -24.06 -0.06
C VAL A 107 -6.75 -24.24 -0.60
N ASN A 108 -6.65 -24.50 -1.89
CA ASN A 108 -5.41 -24.56 -2.65
C ASN A 108 -5.62 -23.93 -4.03
N GLU A 109 -4.57 -23.87 -4.83
CA GLU A 109 -4.62 -23.27 -6.17
C GLU A 109 -5.66 -23.95 -7.08
N GLU A 110 -5.78 -25.27 -7.02
CA GLU A 110 -6.67 -26.06 -7.88
C GLU A 110 -8.15 -25.82 -7.58
N ASN A 111 -8.51 -25.65 -6.29
CA ASN A 111 -9.90 -25.51 -5.86
C ASN A 111 -10.30 -24.07 -5.52
N LEU A 112 -9.41 -23.08 -5.67
CA LEU A 112 -9.66 -21.69 -5.23
C LEU A 112 -10.95 -21.12 -5.83
N LEU A 113 -11.17 -21.28 -7.14
CA LEU A 113 -12.37 -20.74 -7.78
C LEU A 113 -13.65 -21.40 -7.24
N ASP A 114 -13.65 -22.72 -7.04
CA ASP A 114 -14.78 -23.45 -6.48
C ASP A 114 -15.09 -22.98 -5.07
N ARG A 115 -14.05 -22.80 -4.25
CA ARG A 115 -14.20 -22.31 -2.87
C ARG A 115 -14.69 -20.86 -2.80
N MET A 116 -14.22 -19.98 -3.69
CA MET A 116 -14.75 -18.62 -3.80
C MET A 116 -16.22 -18.60 -4.24
N LEU A 117 -16.64 -19.52 -5.09
CA LEU A 117 -18.01 -19.66 -5.57
C LEU A 117 -18.95 -20.38 -4.60
N ASP A 118 -18.43 -21.07 -3.58
CA ASP A 118 -19.21 -21.79 -2.58
C ASP A 118 -20.08 -20.81 -1.78
N PRO A 119 -21.42 -20.89 -1.84
CA PRO A 119 -22.31 -19.95 -1.16
C PRO A 119 -22.20 -20.01 0.38
N ALA A 120 -21.70 -21.10 0.94
CA ALA A 120 -21.51 -21.25 2.38
C ALA A 120 -20.30 -20.48 2.92
N LEU A 121 -19.34 -20.08 2.06
CA LEU A 121 -18.13 -19.38 2.46
C LEU A 121 -18.25 -17.87 2.27
N LYS A 122 -17.68 -17.12 3.22
CA LYS A 122 -17.57 -15.66 3.18
C LYS A 122 -16.33 -15.27 2.42
N LEU A 123 -16.50 -14.57 1.30
CA LEU A 123 -15.41 -14.03 0.49
C LEU A 123 -15.20 -12.55 0.86
N GLY A 124 -14.07 -12.22 1.49
CA GLY A 124 -13.68 -10.85 1.79
C GLY A 124 -12.87 -10.22 0.65
N THR A 125 -13.08 -8.95 0.42
CA THR A 125 -12.33 -8.13 -0.54
C THR A 125 -12.12 -6.72 0.00
N SER A 126 -11.25 -5.95 -0.64
CA SER A 126 -11.24 -4.49 -0.52
C SER A 126 -12.38 -3.87 -1.34
N THR A 127 -12.65 -2.58 -1.09
CA THR A 127 -13.71 -1.81 -1.74
C THR A 127 -13.23 -1.28 -3.09
N PRO A 128 -13.81 -1.69 -4.23
CA PRO A 128 -13.45 -1.18 -5.54
C PRO A 128 -13.55 0.35 -5.64
N LYS A 129 -12.77 0.96 -6.50
CA LYS A 129 -12.61 2.41 -6.73
C LYS A 129 -11.98 3.17 -5.56
N ALA A 130 -12.23 2.77 -4.32
CA ALA A 130 -11.58 3.33 -3.14
C ALA A 130 -10.19 2.73 -2.93
N ASP A 131 -10.07 1.42 -3.09
CA ASP A 131 -8.81 0.67 -2.90
C ASP A 131 -8.51 -0.19 -4.14
N PRO A 132 -7.33 -0.03 -4.78
CA PRO A 132 -6.94 -0.82 -5.94
C PRO A 132 -6.98 -2.34 -5.73
N SER A 133 -6.76 -2.84 -4.51
CA SER A 133 -6.93 -4.27 -4.21
C SER A 133 -8.35 -4.75 -4.50
N GLY A 134 -9.35 -3.89 -4.29
CA GLY A 134 -10.73 -4.15 -4.68
C GLY A 134 -10.91 -4.19 -6.20
N ASP A 135 -10.33 -3.24 -6.93
CA ASP A 135 -10.39 -3.22 -8.38
C ASP A 135 -9.77 -4.48 -8.99
N TYR A 136 -8.61 -4.91 -8.47
CA TYR A 136 -7.94 -6.15 -8.89
C TYR A 136 -8.74 -7.42 -8.53
N ALA A 137 -9.48 -7.42 -7.41
CA ALA A 137 -10.39 -8.52 -7.10
C ALA A 137 -11.52 -8.61 -8.13
N TRP A 138 -12.07 -7.48 -8.57
CA TRP A 138 -13.09 -7.45 -9.65
C TRP A 138 -12.51 -7.87 -11.00
N GLU A 139 -11.28 -7.49 -11.34
CA GLU A 139 -10.59 -8.00 -12.53
C GLU A 139 -10.41 -9.53 -12.48
N LEU A 140 -10.08 -10.08 -11.30
CA LEU A 140 -10.04 -11.53 -11.09
C LEU A 140 -11.42 -12.16 -11.32
N PHE A 141 -12.52 -11.51 -10.89
CA PHE A 141 -13.87 -12.01 -11.14
C PHE A 141 -14.22 -11.99 -12.63
N GLU A 142 -13.76 -10.99 -13.39
CA GLU A 142 -13.89 -10.97 -14.85
C GLU A 142 -13.14 -12.10 -15.53
N LYS A 143 -11.94 -12.44 -15.03
CA LYS A 143 -11.19 -13.61 -15.50
C LYS A 143 -11.90 -14.91 -15.14
N ALA A 144 -12.50 -15.00 -13.96
CA ALA A 144 -13.32 -16.16 -13.56
C ALA A 144 -14.55 -16.33 -14.46
N GLU A 145 -15.19 -15.26 -14.91
CA GLU A 145 -16.30 -15.29 -15.87
C GLU A 145 -15.90 -15.95 -17.19
N ARG A 146 -14.68 -15.65 -17.68
CA ARG A 146 -14.15 -16.26 -18.92
C ARG A 146 -13.88 -17.76 -18.78
N LEU A 147 -13.55 -18.22 -17.57
CA LEU A 147 -13.33 -19.65 -17.30
C LEU A 147 -14.64 -20.39 -17.02
N ARG A 148 -15.57 -19.73 -16.34
CA ARG A 148 -16.86 -20.30 -15.93
C ARG A 148 -17.95 -19.22 -16.00
N PRO A 149 -18.79 -19.23 -17.02
CA PRO A 149 -19.89 -18.28 -17.16
C PRO A 149 -20.79 -18.21 -15.93
N GLY A 150 -21.18 -16.99 -15.53
CA GLY A 150 -21.95 -16.67 -14.34
C GLY A 150 -21.09 -16.48 -13.07
N SER A 151 -19.76 -16.65 -13.14
CA SER A 151 -18.88 -16.47 -12.00
C SER A 151 -18.80 -15.02 -11.55
N PHE A 152 -18.72 -14.07 -12.48
CA PHE A 152 -18.63 -12.64 -12.15
C PHE A 152 -19.82 -12.17 -11.30
N GLN A 153 -21.03 -12.49 -11.76
CA GLN A 153 -22.23 -12.11 -11.03
C GLN A 153 -22.26 -12.71 -9.63
N ARG A 154 -21.96 -14.01 -9.51
CA ARG A 154 -21.96 -14.72 -8.23
C ARG A 154 -20.91 -14.17 -7.26
N LEU A 155 -19.69 -13.95 -7.73
CA LEU A 155 -18.57 -13.45 -6.91
C LEU A 155 -18.80 -11.99 -6.50
N SER A 156 -19.19 -11.12 -7.42
CA SER A 156 -19.41 -9.69 -7.12
C SER A 156 -20.58 -9.45 -6.16
N GLN A 157 -21.65 -10.28 -6.24
CA GLN A 157 -22.80 -10.17 -5.34
C GLN A 157 -22.49 -10.69 -3.93
N LYS A 158 -21.63 -11.71 -3.79
CA LYS A 158 -21.31 -12.29 -2.48
C LYS A 158 -20.10 -11.64 -1.80
N ALA A 159 -19.24 -10.94 -2.55
CA ALA A 159 -18.01 -10.34 -2.02
C ALA A 159 -18.32 -9.30 -0.94
N LEU A 160 -17.76 -9.52 0.24
CA LEU A 160 -17.85 -8.62 1.37
C LEU A 160 -16.71 -7.60 1.28
N GLN A 161 -17.03 -6.33 1.00
CA GLN A 161 -16.09 -5.23 0.89
C GLN A 161 -15.69 -4.74 2.29
N LEU A 162 -14.79 -5.45 2.94
CA LEU A 162 -14.50 -5.29 4.38
C LEU A 162 -13.40 -4.26 4.69
N VAL A 163 -12.57 -3.90 3.71
CA VAL A 163 -11.47 -2.94 3.89
C VAL A 163 -11.40 -1.95 2.71
N GLY A 164 -10.58 -0.91 2.87
CA GLY A 164 -10.31 0.05 1.81
C GLY A 164 -11.41 1.09 1.57
N GLY A 165 -12.56 0.98 2.20
CA GLY A 165 -13.62 1.99 2.18
C GLY A 165 -13.44 3.04 3.29
N PRO A 166 -14.22 4.13 3.25
CA PRO A 166 -14.13 5.22 4.23
C PRO A 166 -14.42 4.76 5.66
N ASP A 167 -15.33 3.81 5.83
CA ASP A 167 -15.76 3.29 7.14
C ASP A 167 -15.11 1.94 7.49
N SER A 168 -14.06 1.57 6.78
CA SER A 168 -13.37 0.30 7.01
C SER A 168 -12.71 0.25 8.38
N PRO A 169 -12.74 -0.90 9.07
CA PRO A 169 -12.12 -1.05 10.39
C PRO A 169 -10.60 -0.85 10.29
N GLN A 170 -10.04 -0.33 11.36
CA GLN A 170 -8.60 -0.23 11.55
C GLN A 170 -8.13 -1.33 12.50
N ALA A 171 -7.04 -1.99 12.16
CA ALA A 171 -6.43 -2.96 13.08
C ALA A 171 -5.72 -2.23 14.23
N PRO A 172 -5.71 -2.80 15.43
CA PRO A 172 -4.87 -2.33 16.53
C PRO A 172 -3.38 -2.34 16.14
N PRO A 173 -2.53 -1.55 16.81
CA PRO A 173 -1.09 -1.58 16.60
C PRO A 173 -0.53 -3.01 16.65
N GLY A 174 0.36 -3.35 15.72
CA GLY A 174 0.98 -4.68 15.64
C GLY A 174 0.09 -5.78 15.03
N ARG A 175 -1.10 -5.45 14.55
CA ARG A 175 -2.00 -6.39 13.87
C ARG A 175 -2.28 -5.94 12.43
N THR A 176 -2.49 -6.90 11.54
CA THR A 176 -3.06 -6.62 10.23
C THR A 176 -4.59 -6.67 10.27
N VAL A 177 -5.24 -5.82 9.50
CA VAL A 177 -6.71 -5.83 9.40
C VAL A 177 -7.22 -7.16 8.84
N TYR A 178 -6.49 -7.79 7.94
CA TYR A 178 -6.84 -9.08 7.34
C TYR A 178 -6.80 -10.22 8.37
N GLY A 179 -5.72 -10.30 9.17
CA GLY A 179 -5.60 -11.28 10.25
C GLY A 179 -6.70 -11.11 11.31
N MET A 180 -7.05 -9.86 11.65
CA MET A 180 -8.14 -9.55 12.56
C MET A 180 -9.49 -10.04 12.00
N LEU A 181 -9.83 -9.67 10.77
CA LEU A 181 -11.11 -10.02 10.14
C LEU A 181 -11.31 -11.53 9.98
N LEU A 182 -10.24 -12.27 9.64
CA LEU A 182 -10.31 -13.73 9.58
C LEU A 182 -10.45 -14.36 10.97
N ALA A 183 -9.77 -13.85 11.99
CA ALA A 183 -9.92 -14.31 13.37
C ALA A 183 -11.34 -14.07 13.90
N GLU A 184 -11.99 -12.98 13.52
CA GLU A 184 -13.36 -12.63 13.85
C GLU A 184 -14.41 -13.34 12.98
N ARG A 185 -14.00 -14.21 12.06
CA ARG A 185 -14.89 -14.91 11.12
C ARG A 185 -15.76 -13.96 10.28
N LYS A 186 -15.23 -12.77 9.98
CA LYS A 186 -15.87 -11.84 9.04
C LYS A 186 -15.68 -12.26 7.58
N ALA A 187 -14.61 -13.01 7.31
CA ALA A 187 -14.36 -13.72 6.05
C ALA A 187 -13.76 -15.09 6.34
N ASP A 188 -13.95 -16.05 5.43
CA ASP A 188 -13.30 -17.37 5.42
C ASP A 188 -12.13 -17.37 4.44
N ILE A 189 -12.27 -16.66 3.32
CA ILE A 189 -11.24 -16.40 2.31
C ILE A 189 -11.22 -14.90 2.05
N PHE A 190 -10.03 -14.30 1.99
CA PHE A 190 -9.85 -12.90 1.70
C PHE A 190 -8.93 -12.71 0.50
N LEU A 191 -9.39 -12.05 -0.57
CA LEU A 191 -8.53 -11.64 -1.68
C LEU A 191 -7.79 -10.35 -1.29
N THR A 192 -6.48 -10.44 -1.20
CA THR A 192 -5.61 -9.33 -0.82
C THR A 192 -4.26 -9.43 -1.53
N TYR A 193 -3.40 -8.43 -1.37
CA TYR A 193 -2.03 -8.51 -1.87
C TYR A 193 -1.24 -9.63 -1.17
N CYS A 194 -0.40 -10.33 -1.92
CA CYS A 194 0.44 -11.38 -1.35
C CYS A 194 1.37 -10.86 -0.24
N THR A 195 1.84 -9.60 -0.35
CA THR A 195 2.62 -8.93 0.72
C THR A 195 1.80 -8.79 2.01
N ALA A 196 0.53 -8.40 1.92
CA ALA A 196 -0.35 -8.28 3.09
C ALA A 196 -0.73 -9.66 3.66
N ALA A 197 -0.91 -10.67 2.81
CA ALA A 197 -1.13 -12.05 3.22
C ALA A 197 0.09 -12.61 4.00
N LEU A 198 1.31 -12.31 3.54
CA LEU A 198 2.54 -12.68 4.24
C LEU A 198 2.63 -12.03 5.62
N GLN A 199 2.31 -10.75 5.75
CA GLN A 199 2.27 -10.06 7.04
C GLN A 199 1.25 -10.68 7.99
N ALA A 200 0.02 -10.95 7.51
CA ALA A 200 -1.01 -11.61 8.32
C ALA A 200 -0.58 -13.00 8.79
N ARG A 201 0.12 -13.77 7.95
CA ARG A 201 0.66 -15.09 8.33
C ARG A 201 1.82 -14.99 9.32
N GLN A 202 2.61 -13.92 9.32
CA GLN A 202 3.63 -13.67 10.36
C GLN A 202 2.98 -13.46 11.74
N GLU A 203 1.79 -12.84 11.79
CA GLU A 203 1.03 -12.69 13.04
C GLU A 203 0.34 -14.00 13.48
N ASN A 204 -0.12 -14.79 12.52
CA ASN A 204 -0.80 -16.06 12.76
C ASN A 204 -0.39 -17.10 11.72
N ALA A 205 0.58 -17.95 12.07
CA ALA A 205 1.14 -18.98 11.20
C ALA A 205 0.11 -20.02 10.70
N ALA A 206 -1.06 -20.12 11.35
CA ALA A 206 -2.12 -21.02 10.94
C ALA A 206 -2.94 -20.52 9.73
N LEU A 207 -2.79 -19.24 9.33
CA LEU A 207 -3.44 -18.72 8.13
C LEU A 207 -2.85 -19.33 6.85
N GLY A 208 -3.72 -19.79 5.95
CA GLY A 208 -3.33 -20.28 4.63
C GLY A 208 -3.08 -19.13 3.65
N ILE A 209 -2.00 -19.18 2.90
CA ILE A 209 -1.82 -18.32 1.72
C ILE A 209 -1.89 -19.19 0.50
N VAL A 210 -2.79 -18.85 -0.42
CA VAL A 210 -3.00 -19.56 -1.67
C VAL A 210 -2.66 -18.62 -2.82
N GLU A 211 -1.72 -19.04 -3.66
CA GLU A 211 -1.44 -18.34 -4.92
C GLU A 211 -2.67 -18.40 -5.82
N VAL A 212 -2.95 -17.30 -6.49
CA VAL A 212 -4.05 -17.27 -7.47
C VAL A 212 -3.59 -18.01 -8.73
N PRO A 213 -4.36 -18.99 -9.24
CA PRO A 213 -4.03 -19.70 -10.47
C PRO A 213 -3.71 -18.74 -11.62
N THR A 214 -2.76 -19.08 -12.47
CA THR A 214 -2.30 -18.22 -13.59
C THR A 214 -3.46 -17.71 -14.45
N ALA A 215 -4.49 -18.53 -14.69
CA ALA A 215 -5.66 -18.14 -15.47
C ALA A 215 -6.52 -17.05 -14.82
N LEU A 216 -6.40 -16.87 -13.50
CA LEU A 216 -7.10 -15.84 -12.69
C LEU A 216 -6.15 -14.74 -12.22
N ALA A 217 -4.83 -14.92 -12.36
CA ALA A 217 -3.83 -14.04 -11.77
C ALA A 217 -3.95 -12.59 -12.26
N VAL A 218 -3.88 -11.67 -11.31
CA VAL A 218 -3.90 -10.23 -11.53
C VAL A 218 -2.66 -9.63 -10.90
N GLY A 219 -1.86 -8.93 -11.72
CA GLY A 219 -0.72 -8.14 -11.28
C GLY A 219 -1.15 -6.75 -10.85
N ALA A 220 -0.36 -6.14 -9.99
CA ALA A 220 -0.56 -4.78 -9.49
C ALA A 220 0.71 -3.96 -9.70
N ASP A 221 0.64 -2.99 -10.60
CA ASP A 221 1.70 -2.00 -10.86
C ASP A 221 1.49 -0.79 -9.95
N TYR A 222 2.50 -0.46 -9.14
CA TYR A 222 2.46 0.62 -8.17
C TYR A 222 3.10 1.89 -8.72
N GLY A 223 2.36 2.99 -8.67
CA GLY A 223 2.78 4.28 -9.20
C GLY A 223 3.25 5.25 -8.13
N LEU A 224 4.39 5.89 -8.38
CA LEU A 224 4.99 6.93 -7.55
C LEU A 224 4.99 8.25 -8.29
N THR A 225 4.61 9.34 -7.62
CA THR A 225 4.72 10.71 -8.18
C THR A 225 5.00 11.73 -7.09
N VAL A 226 5.58 12.85 -7.48
CA VAL A 226 5.78 14.03 -6.63
C VAL A 226 4.71 15.06 -6.94
N ILE A 227 4.07 15.62 -5.92
CA ILE A 227 3.02 16.62 -6.05
C ILE A 227 3.62 17.96 -6.45
N LYS A 228 2.96 18.69 -7.35
CA LYS A 228 3.45 20.01 -7.78
C LYS A 228 3.51 21.00 -6.62
N GLY A 229 4.60 21.75 -6.55
CA GLY A 229 4.87 22.68 -5.47
C GLY A 229 5.47 22.05 -4.22
N ALA A 230 5.75 20.74 -4.23
CA ALA A 230 6.48 20.08 -3.17
C ALA A 230 7.92 20.61 -3.05
N LYS A 231 8.48 20.46 -1.86
CA LYS A 231 9.88 20.84 -1.58
C LYS A 231 10.86 19.92 -2.32
N PRO A 232 12.11 20.34 -2.52
CA PRO A 232 13.15 19.52 -3.18
C PRO A 232 13.37 18.15 -2.49
N GLN A 233 13.17 18.06 -1.17
CA GLN A 233 13.30 16.83 -0.40
C GLN A 233 12.27 15.76 -0.81
N ALA A 234 11.12 16.16 -1.34
CA ALA A 234 10.13 15.22 -1.85
C ALA A 234 10.63 14.47 -3.09
N GLU A 235 11.30 15.16 -4.01
CA GLU A 235 11.93 14.51 -5.16
C GLU A 235 13.08 13.60 -4.71
N ARG A 236 13.88 14.01 -3.73
CA ARG A 236 14.94 13.16 -3.16
C ARG A 236 14.39 11.91 -2.50
N LEU A 237 13.28 12.01 -1.76
CA LEU A 237 12.59 10.84 -1.21
C LEU A 237 12.08 9.91 -2.32
N ALA A 238 11.49 10.47 -3.37
CA ALA A 238 11.02 9.68 -4.50
C ALA A 238 12.18 8.97 -5.23
N GLN A 239 13.31 9.64 -5.39
CA GLN A 239 14.54 9.05 -5.96
C GLN A 239 15.12 7.97 -5.01
N PHE A 240 15.10 8.18 -3.70
CA PHE A 240 15.55 7.19 -2.73
C PHE A 240 14.69 5.92 -2.79
N ILE A 241 13.36 6.05 -2.86
CA ILE A 241 12.45 4.90 -3.05
C ILE A 241 12.81 4.11 -4.32
N LEU A 242 13.21 4.80 -5.40
CA LEU A 242 13.59 4.18 -6.68
C LEU A 242 15.04 3.69 -6.70
N SER A 243 15.88 4.11 -5.77
CA SER A 243 17.27 3.69 -5.70
C SER A 243 17.40 2.20 -5.38
N ARG A 244 18.60 1.65 -5.60
CA ARG A 244 18.89 0.24 -5.22
C ARG A 244 18.56 -0.04 -3.76
N GLU A 245 18.93 0.84 -2.83
CA GLU A 245 18.65 0.67 -1.41
C GLU A 245 17.13 0.64 -1.12
N GLY A 246 16.37 1.59 -1.67
CA GLY A 246 14.92 1.62 -1.55
C GLY A 246 14.25 0.38 -2.15
N GLN A 247 14.77 -0.10 -3.31
CA GLN A 247 14.25 -1.31 -3.96
C GLN A 247 14.61 -2.59 -3.19
N ASP A 248 15.78 -2.67 -2.58
CA ASP A 248 16.17 -3.79 -1.72
C ASP A 248 15.26 -3.86 -0.48
N ILE A 249 14.89 -2.72 0.11
CA ILE A 249 13.90 -2.66 1.20
C ILE A 249 12.53 -3.14 0.72
N LEU A 250 12.03 -2.65 -0.42
CA LEU A 250 10.75 -3.10 -0.98
C LEU A 250 10.74 -4.61 -1.24
N ALA A 251 11.82 -5.16 -1.81
CA ALA A 251 11.97 -6.58 -2.08
C ALA A 251 11.94 -7.44 -0.80
N LYS A 252 12.58 -6.98 0.29
CA LYS A 252 12.53 -7.62 1.61
C LYS A 252 11.08 -7.77 2.13
N HIS A 253 10.21 -6.83 1.79
CA HIS A 253 8.78 -6.86 2.12
C HIS A 253 7.91 -7.58 1.08
N GLY A 254 8.51 -8.27 0.10
CA GLY A 254 7.81 -9.11 -0.87
C GLY A 254 7.31 -8.40 -2.13
N PHE A 255 7.68 -7.13 -2.32
CA PHE A 255 7.44 -6.45 -3.60
C PHE A 255 8.48 -6.86 -4.63
N THR A 256 8.08 -6.88 -5.90
CA THR A 256 9.04 -6.96 -7.01
C THR A 256 9.37 -5.56 -7.51
N PRO A 257 10.62 -5.30 -7.95
CA PRO A 257 11.00 -4.01 -8.52
C PRO A 257 10.10 -3.57 -9.67
N GLY A 258 9.92 -2.28 -9.83
CA GLY A 258 9.19 -1.70 -10.95
C GLY A 258 9.90 -1.98 -12.28
N GLU A 259 10.80 -1.10 -12.67
CA GLU A 259 11.69 -1.31 -13.81
C GLU A 259 13.15 -1.16 -13.33
N PRO A 260 14.10 -1.94 -13.87
CA PRO A 260 15.49 -1.69 -13.61
C PRO A 260 15.85 -0.30 -14.18
N GLN A 261 16.42 0.57 -13.33
CA GLN A 261 17.03 1.82 -13.77
C GLN A 261 18.43 1.58 -14.28
#